data_cbf069a29dd2f1edb9f76155fb173920
#
_entry.id   cbf069a29dd2f1edb9f76155fb173920
#
_cell.length_a   1.000
_cell.length_b   1.000
_cell.length_c   1.000
_cell.angle_alpha   90.00
_cell.angle_beta   90.00
_cell.angle_gamma   90.00
#
_symmetry.space_group_name_H-M   'P 1'
#
loop_
_entity.id
_entity.type
_entity.pdbx_description
1 polymer ?
#
loop_
_entity_poly.entity_id
_entity_poly.type
_entity_poly.pdbx_seq_one_letter_code
_entity_poly.pdbx_strand_id
1 'polypeptide(L)'
;MKIIFKLFLSAILLSCTVLTTQAADDSQATEATVLRVQGSATVMLPGATDSIPLTVGMKLPTGATIKTGAGSEVDLRPFAGGMTAVKPNTTVDLEELSVNKGRSGNITKQTAKLNLRSGNLISTLDPARKAINNYGIRTPKGVAAARGTVYAVSVTQTGSTVATLTGTVTLTPILPGGGFGTPIVVNLGTGMVISGVSGASESTPVSLASLIAAEAQPGGNTGEGSMTEAISQAVTTVSAAVASGDSSAVGGNGSTAASVLAAVVNVASSANPTQASNFATQAVTAVSSPTSGISAAAKATAAAAITEAAVQGAVKTTVANGGDASAVSTITNAIASSAVTAATASGTNTSGIVTAAARGAVTSTAGTSVTAPTTVTTNGTTTNVTTVTTTTPSTPVIPPDTTLISPSG
;
A
#
# COMPACT_ATOMS: atom_id res chain seq x y z
N MET A 1 -34.46 -15.60 -67.56
CA MET A 1 -34.78 -14.78 -66.40
C MET A 1 -34.46 -15.46 -65.05
N LYS A 2 -34.54 -16.76 -64.85
CA LYS A 2 -34.25 -17.51 -63.67
C LYS A 2 -32.75 -17.65 -63.34
N ILE A 3 -31.86 -17.59 -64.30
CA ILE A 3 -30.41 -17.74 -64.10
C ILE A 3 -29.76 -16.45 -63.65
N ILE A 4 -30.22 -15.31 -64.17
CA ILE A 4 -29.70 -13.97 -63.74
C ILE A 4 -30.07 -13.65 -62.29
N PHE A 5 -31.24 -14.09 -61.81
CA PHE A 5 -31.68 -13.90 -60.45
C PHE A 5 -30.85 -14.71 -59.44
N LYS A 6 -30.41 -15.92 -59.81
CA LYS A 6 -29.52 -16.74 -58.94
C LYS A 6 -28.10 -16.19 -58.87
N LEU A 7 -27.60 -15.54 -59.91
CA LEU A 7 -26.28 -14.89 -59.86
C LEU A 7 -26.31 -13.61 -59.00
N PHE A 8 -27.40 -12.84 -59.03
CA PHE A 8 -27.53 -11.66 -58.16
C PHE A 8 -27.70 -12.03 -56.68
N LEU A 9 -28.40 -13.11 -56.37
CA LEU A 9 -28.59 -13.58 -55.01
C LEU A 9 -27.27 -14.15 -54.40
N SER A 10 -26.41 -14.76 -55.24
CA SER A 10 -25.09 -15.25 -54.83
C SER A 10 -24.09 -14.10 -54.58
N ALA A 11 -24.20 -12.98 -55.31
CA ALA A 11 -23.33 -11.83 -55.15
C ALA A 11 -23.67 -11.03 -53.88
N ILE A 12 -24.93 -11.02 -53.40
CA ILE A 12 -25.35 -10.36 -52.20
C ILE A 12 -24.98 -11.16 -50.94
N LEU A 13 -24.88 -12.49 -51.01
CA LEU A 13 -24.44 -13.31 -49.88
C LEU A 13 -22.93 -13.24 -49.64
N LEU A 14 -22.12 -12.79 -50.61
CA LEU A 14 -20.66 -12.73 -50.50
C LEU A 14 -20.15 -11.36 -49.95
N SER A 15 -21.04 -10.36 -49.81
CA SER A 15 -20.63 -9.01 -49.33
C SER A 15 -20.87 -8.77 -47.87
N CYS A 16 -21.29 -9.77 -47.06
CA CYS A 16 -21.57 -9.61 -45.63
C CYS A 16 -20.56 -10.35 -44.72
N THR A 17 -19.30 -10.55 -45.18
CA THR A 17 -18.21 -10.76 -44.27
C THR A 17 -17.80 -9.40 -43.73
N VAL A 18 -18.55 -8.89 -42.75
CA VAL A 18 -18.10 -7.85 -41.89
C VAL A 18 -16.86 -8.42 -41.17
N LEU A 19 -15.69 -8.02 -41.67
CA LEU A 19 -14.47 -8.14 -40.90
C LEU A 19 -14.73 -7.30 -39.61
N THR A 20 -15.20 -7.95 -38.57
CA THR A 20 -14.97 -7.47 -37.22
C THR A 20 -13.47 -7.52 -37.00
N THR A 21 -12.75 -6.50 -37.42
CA THR A 21 -11.44 -6.21 -36.90
C THR A 21 -11.66 -5.97 -35.43
N GLN A 22 -11.57 -7.01 -34.60
CA GLN A 22 -11.29 -6.84 -33.19
C GLN A 22 -10.03 -5.97 -33.17
N ALA A 23 -10.19 -4.76 -32.69
CA ALA A 23 -9.05 -3.91 -32.39
C ALA A 23 -8.26 -4.68 -31.32
N ALA A 24 -7.19 -5.33 -31.75
CA ALA A 24 -6.22 -5.87 -30.81
C ALA A 24 -5.76 -4.68 -29.97
N ASP A 25 -6.04 -4.72 -28.68
CA ASP A 25 -5.42 -3.83 -27.72
C ASP A 25 -3.92 -4.03 -27.90
N ASP A 26 -3.22 -3.01 -28.38
CA ASP A 26 -1.80 -3.10 -28.69
C ASP A 26 -1.02 -3.17 -27.38
N SER A 27 -0.78 -4.38 -26.91
CA SER A 27 -0.01 -4.64 -25.69
C SER A 27 1.47 -4.52 -25.99
N GLN A 28 2.09 -3.50 -25.45
CA GLN A 28 3.52 -3.22 -25.58
C GLN A 28 4.26 -3.62 -24.32
N ALA A 29 5.34 -4.39 -24.46
CA ALA A 29 6.26 -4.64 -23.35
C ALA A 29 6.85 -3.31 -22.85
N THR A 30 6.99 -3.18 -21.54
CA THR A 30 7.59 -2.01 -20.90
C THR A 30 8.64 -2.46 -19.89
N GLU A 31 9.32 -1.50 -19.27
CA GLU A 31 10.40 -1.75 -18.32
C GLU A 31 10.10 -1.07 -16.98
N ALA A 32 10.47 -1.71 -15.89
CA ALA A 32 10.48 -1.09 -14.58
C ALA A 32 11.69 -0.15 -14.46
N THR A 33 11.53 0.96 -13.75
CA THR A 33 12.62 1.91 -13.50
C THR A 33 13.07 1.82 -12.06
N VAL A 34 14.36 1.72 -11.81
CA VAL A 34 14.96 1.81 -10.48
C VAL A 34 14.98 3.27 -10.03
N LEU A 35 14.26 3.57 -8.95
CA LEU A 35 14.14 4.94 -8.41
C LEU A 35 15.18 5.23 -7.34
N ARG A 36 15.47 4.24 -6.49
CA ARG A 36 16.42 4.35 -5.38
C ARG A 36 17.10 3.00 -5.14
N VAL A 37 18.34 3.04 -4.76
CA VAL A 37 19.10 1.88 -4.26
C VAL A 37 19.80 2.32 -2.99
N GLN A 38 19.57 1.56 -1.92
CA GLN A 38 20.26 1.71 -0.64
C GLN A 38 20.95 0.38 -0.30
N GLY A 39 22.20 0.43 0.08
CA GLY A 39 22.99 -0.78 0.37
C GLY A 39 23.41 -1.52 -0.89
N SER A 40 23.44 -2.85 -0.84
CA SER A 40 23.88 -3.74 -1.92
C SER A 40 22.72 -4.47 -2.55
N ALA A 41 22.51 -4.24 -3.84
CA ALA A 41 21.50 -4.94 -4.63
C ALA A 41 22.06 -5.32 -6.00
N THR A 42 21.62 -6.45 -6.53
CA THR A 42 22.04 -6.97 -7.84
C THR A 42 20.83 -7.32 -8.68
N VAL A 43 21.02 -7.31 -9.98
CA VAL A 43 20.02 -7.79 -10.95
C VAL A 43 20.66 -8.80 -11.90
N MET A 44 19.94 -9.86 -12.17
CA MET A 44 20.21 -10.80 -13.26
C MET A 44 19.25 -10.51 -14.38
N LEU A 45 19.76 -10.13 -15.55
CA LEU A 45 18.94 -9.84 -16.74
C LEU A 45 18.50 -11.13 -17.45
N PRO A 46 17.44 -11.10 -18.23
CA PRO A 46 16.98 -12.27 -18.98
C PRO A 46 18.09 -12.83 -19.89
N GLY A 47 18.34 -14.14 -19.78
CA GLY A 47 19.38 -14.83 -20.56
C GLY A 47 20.81 -14.61 -20.08
N ALA A 48 21.05 -13.78 -19.04
CA ALA A 48 22.36 -13.63 -18.42
C ALA A 48 22.61 -14.75 -17.40
N THR A 49 23.87 -15.15 -17.25
CA THR A 49 24.34 -16.07 -16.21
C THR A 49 24.83 -15.35 -14.96
N ASP A 50 25.27 -14.11 -15.14
CA ASP A 50 25.85 -13.29 -14.10
C ASP A 50 24.92 -12.17 -13.62
N SER A 51 24.99 -11.88 -12.33
CA SER A 51 24.30 -10.74 -11.75
C SER A 51 25.20 -9.50 -11.76
N ILE A 52 24.62 -8.36 -12.11
CA ILE A 52 25.31 -7.06 -12.11
C ILE A 52 24.75 -6.17 -10.96
N PRO A 53 25.55 -5.22 -10.44
CA PRO A 53 25.08 -4.25 -9.47
C PRO A 53 23.91 -3.43 -10.02
N LEU A 54 22.89 -3.25 -9.17
CA LEU A 54 21.74 -2.43 -9.50
C LEU A 54 22.05 -0.95 -9.26
N THR A 55 21.69 -0.08 -10.20
CA THR A 55 21.91 1.37 -10.11
C THR A 55 20.63 2.16 -10.34
N VAL A 56 20.57 3.35 -9.75
CA VAL A 56 19.44 4.27 -9.93
C VAL A 56 19.31 4.67 -11.41
N GLY A 57 18.08 4.71 -11.91
CA GLY A 57 17.75 5.01 -13.30
C GLY A 57 17.81 3.80 -14.23
N MET A 58 18.34 2.64 -13.77
CA MET A 58 18.37 1.42 -14.59
C MET A 58 16.97 1.00 -15.00
N LYS A 59 16.82 0.56 -16.26
CA LYS A 59 15.61 0.00 -16.82
C LYS A 59 15.67 -1.52 -16.77
N LEU A 60 14.66 -2.13 -16.22
CA LEU A 60 14.59 -3.57 -15.99
C LEU A 60 13.46 -4.18 -16.82
N PRO A 61 13.78 -5.04 -17.78
CA PRO A 61 12.78 -5.71 -18.60
C PRO A 61 12.08 -6.85 -17.85
N THR A 62 11.00 -7.33 -18.41
CA THR A 62 10.37 -8.62 -18.03
C THR A 62 11.42 -9.75 -18.06
N GLY A 63 11.38 -10.61 -17.04
CA GLY A 63 12.33 -11.71 -16.85
C GLY A 63 13.56 -11.35 -16.01
N ALA A 64 13.74 -10.09 -15.61
CA ALA A 64 14.81 -9.69 -14.70
C ALA A 64 14.55 -10.21 -13.28
N THR A 65 15.60 -10.69 -12.61
CA THR A 65 15.58 -11.11 -11.19
C THR A 65 16.40 -10.15 -10.35
N ILE A 66 15.78 -9.57 -9.34
CA ILE A 66 16.41 -8.63 -8.40
C ILE A 66 16.69 -9.35 -7.09
N LYS A 67 17.87 -9.11 -6.52
CA LYS A 67 18.27 -9.58 -5.19
C LYS A 67 18.81 -8.43 -4.36
N THR A 68 18.29 -8.27 -3.15
CA THR A 68 18.77 -7.32 -2.15
C THR A 68 19.54 -8.06 -1.06
N GLY A 69 20.63 -7.45 -0.57
CA GLY A 69 21.39 -7.94 0.59
C GLY A 69 20.76 -7.52 1.92
N ALA A 70 21.41 -7.90 3.02
CA ALA A 70 21.02 -7.45 4.36
C ALA A 70 21.12 -5.92 4.47
N GLY A 71 20.14 -5.28 5.10
CA GLY A 71 20.08 -3.83 5.26
C GLY A 71 19.91 -3.03 3.95
N SER A 72 19.60 -3.72 2.84
CA SER A 72 19.50 -3.09 1.52
C SER A 72 18.06 -2.90 1.10
N GLU A 73 17.79 -1.85 0.31
CA GLU A 73 16.45 -1.54 -0.19
C GLU A 73 16.51 -1.00 -1.62
N VAL A 74 15.56 -1.38 -2.44
CA VAL A 74 15.42 -0.90 -3.81
C VAL A 74 14.00 -0.45 -4.06
N ASP A 75 13.81 0.79 -4.50
CA ASP A 75 12.51 1.28 -4.96
C ASP A 75 12.42 1.17 -6.47
N LEU A 76 11.38 0.51 -6.93
CA LEU A 76 11.07 0.29 -8.34
C LEU A 76 9.80 1.03 -8.72
N ARG A 77 9.76 1.56 -9.94
CA ARG A 77 8.54 2.00 -10.61
C ARG A 77 8.21 1.02 -11.72
N PRO A 78 7.31 0.03 -11.50
CA PRO A 78 6.93 -0.93 -12.52
C PRO A 78 6.11 -0.30 -13.65
N PHE A 79 5.32 0.73 -13.33
CA PHE A 79 4.56 1.56 -14.26
C PHE A 79 4.20 2.91 -13.62
N ALA A 80 3.65 3.83 -14.42
CA ALA A 80 3.24 5.14 -13.91
C ALA A 80 2.09 5.04 -12.89
N GLY A 81 2.31 5.55 -11.69
CA GLY A 81 1.36 5.44 -10.57
C GLY A 81 1.51 4.17 -9.74
N GLY A 82 2.62 3.44 -9.90
CA GLY A 82 2.98 2.32 -9.05
C GLY A 82 4.40 2.43 -8.54
N MET A 83 4.62 2.13 -7.28
CA MET A 83 5.93 1.99 -6.65
C MET A 83 5.98 0.67 -5.87
N THR A 84 7.11 0.00 -5.93
CA THR A 84 7.37 -1.23 -5.16
C THR A 84 8.73 -1.11 -4.50
N ALA A 85 8.75 -1.15 -3.19
CA ALA A 85 9.98 -1.26 -2.41
C ALA A 85 10.33 -2.74 -2.21
N VAL A 86 11.50 -3.12 -2.69
CA VAL A 86 12.11 -4.43 -2.47
C VAL A 86 12.96 -4.30 -1.21
N LYS A 87 12.56 -4.96 -0.15
CA LYS A 87 13.13 -4.83 1.21
C LYS A 87 14.37 -5.73 1.37
N PRO A 88 15.09 -5.67 2.50
CA PRO A 88 16.29 -6.50 2.71
C PRO A 88 16.07 -8.00 2.50
N ASN A 89 17.11 -8.72 2.10
CA ASN A 89 17.13 -10.17 1.90
C ASN A 89 16.01 -10.71 0.99
N THR A 90 15.64 -9.94 -0.02
CA THR A 90 14.53 -10.24 -0.93
C THR A 90 15.02 -10.71 -2.29
N THR A 91 14.35 -11.73 -2.83
CA THR A 91 14.51 -12.17 -4.21
C THR A 91 13.16 -12.07 -4.92
N VAL A 92 13.10 -11.26 -5.99
CA VAL A 92 11.90 -11.03 -6.79
C VAL A 92 12.19 -11.04 -8.28
N ASP A 93 11.31 -11.70 -9.05
CA ASP A 93 11.35 -11.67 -10.53
C ASP A 93 10.30 -10.70 -11.06
N LEU A 94 10.60 -10.05 -12.17
CA LEU A 94 9.66 -9.24 -12.94
C LEU A 94 9.02 -10.15 -14.00
N GLU A 95 7.87 -10.79 -13.70
CA GLU A 95 7.25 -11.80 -14.58
C GLU A 95 6.57 -11.17 -15.81
N GLU A 96 5.92 -10.03 -15.64
CA GLU A 96 5.23 -9.34 -16.73
C GLU A 96 5.26 -7.83 -16.50
N LEU A 97 5.64 -7.09 -17.53
CA LEU A 97 5.57 -5.63 -17.56
C LEU A 97 5.03 -5.22 -18.93
N SER A 98 3.82 -4.66 -18.98
CA SER A 98 3.19 -4.27 -20.24
C SER A 98 2.26 -3.09 -20.09
N VAL A 99 2.04 -2.35 -21.18
CA VAL A 99 1.03 -1.31 -21.29
C VAL A 99 0.20 -1.54 -22.56
N ASN A 100 -1.11 -1.35 -22.42
CA ASN A 100 -2.00 -1.32 -23.56
C ASN A 100 -2.35 0.12 -23.87
N LYS A 101 -2.32 0.48 -25.14
CA LYS A 101 -2.69 1.82 -25.64
C LYS A 101 -3.95 1.73 -26.48
N GLY A 102 -4.89 2.60 -26.24
CA GLY A 102 -6.04 2.80 -27.09
C GLY A 102 -5.69 3.51 -28.40
N ARG A 103 -6.63 3.58 -29.34
CA ARG A 103 -6.46 4.21 -30.67
C ARG A 103 -6.00 5.67 -30.60
N SER A 104 -6.33 6.39 -29.55
CA SER A 104 -5.91 7.77 -29.30
C SER A 104 -4.54 7.88 -28.59
N GLY A 105 -3.83 6.76 -28.38
CA GLY A 105 -2.53 6.73 -27.71
C GLY A 105 -2.58 6.77 -26.17
N ASN A 106 -3.76 6.90 -25.56
CA ASN A 106 -3.90 6.87 -24.10
C ASN A 106 -3.70 5.45 -23.58
N ILE A 107 -3.11 5.34 -22.42
CA ILE A 107 -2.96 4.07 -21.69
C ILE A 107 -4.35 3.62 -21.23
N THR A 108 -4.79 2.44 -21.68
CA THR A 108 -6.05 1.80 -21.30
C THR A 108 -5.85 0.73 -20.23
N LYS A 109 -4.65 0.14 -20.17
CA LYS A 109 -4.25 -0.84 -19.15
C LYS A 109 -2.75 -0.79 -18.95
N GLN A 110 -2.30 -0.94 -17.73
CA GLN A 110 -0.89 -1.14 -17.40
C GLN A 110 -0.77 -2.34 -16.46
N THR A 111 0.11 -3.27 -16.82
CA THR A 111 0.26 -4.54 -16.11
C THR A 111 1.66 -4.66 -15.54
N ALA A 112 1.74 -5.08 -14.27
CA ALA A 112 2.98 -5.58 -13.68
C ALA A 112 2.66 -6.80 -12.82
N LYS A 113 3.32 -7.91 -13.10
CA LYS A 113 3.30 -9.12 -12.29
C LYS A 113 4.70 -9.40 -11.79
N LEU A 114 4.83 -9.50 -10.50
CA LEU A 114 6.07 -9.79 -9.80
C LEU A 114 5.96 -11.16 -9.14
N ASN A 115 7.06 -11.91 -9.09
CA ASN A 115 7.13 -13.18 -8.37
C ASN A 115 8.09 -13.03 -7.19
N LEU A 116 7.54 -12.91 -6.00
CA LEU A 116 8.28 -12.84 -4.76
C LEU A 116 8.64 -14.26 -4.32
N ARG A 117 9.92 -14.62 -4.49
CA ARG A 117 10.43 -15.94 -4.08
C ARG A 117 10.72 -16.02 -2.59
N SER A 118 11.28 -14.95 -2.02
CA SER A 118 11.61 -14.82 -0.60
C SER A 118 11.75 -13.36 -0.21
N GLY A 119 11.53 -13.03 1.07
CA GLY A 119 11.67 -11.68 1.62
C GLY A 119 10.39 -10.87 1.55
N ASN A 120 10.50 -9.55 1.40
CA ASN A 120 9.39 -8.62 1.58
C ASN A 120 9.27 -7.61 0.44
N LEU A 121 8.04 -7.37 -0.02
CA LEU A 121 7.68 -6.28 -0.92
C LEU A 121 6.64 -5.38 -0.27
N ILE A 122 6.81 -4.07 -0.46
CA ILE A 122 5.79 -3.09 -0.13
C ILE A 122 5.40 -2.39 -1.42
N SER A 123 4.12 -2.45 -1.77
CA SER A 123 3.61 -1.86 -3.00
C SER A 123 2.63 -0.74 -2.71
N THR A 124 2.83 0.36 -3.38
CA THR A 124 1.97 1.54 -3.35
C THR A 124 1.43 1.79 -4.75
N LEU A 125 0.12 1.75 -4.90
CA LEU A 125 -0.56 1.94 -6.17
C LEU A 125 -1.49 3.14 -6.07
N ASP A 126 -1.40 4.03 -7.05
CA ASP A 126 -2.25 5.22 -7.16
C ASP A 126 -3.74 4.84 -7.28
N PRO A 127 -4.57 5.18 -6.30
CA PRO A 127 -6.01 4.87 -6.34
C PRO A 127 -6.74 5.60 -7.47
N ALA A 128 -6.23 6.74 -7.97
CA ALA A 128 -6.81 7.45 -9.10
C ALA A 128 -6.66 6.67 -10.42
N ARG A 129 -5.72 5.73 -10.49
CA ARG A 129 -5.44 4.88 -11.66
C ARG A 129 -5.98 3.46 -11.55
N LYS A 130 -6.80 3.17 -10.54
CA LYS A 130 -7.30 1.81 -10.28
C LYS A 130 -8.00 1.14 -11.47
N ALA A 131 -8.62 1.93 -12.35
CA ALA A 131 -9.32 1.43 -13.53
C ALA A 131 -8.37 0.82 -14.58
N ILE A 132 -7.13 1.31 -14.66
CA ILE A 132 -6.14 0.86 -15.64
C ILE A 132 -5.02 0.01 -15.04
N ASN A 133 -4.86 0.01 -13.70
CA ASN A 133 -3.84 -0.77 -13.02
C ASN A 133 -4.23 -2.26 -12.97
N ASN A 134 -3.30 -3.12 -13.38
CA ASN A 134 -3.35 -4.56 -13.21
C ASN A 134 -2.03 -5.00 -12.56
N TYR A 135 -2.02 -4.99 -11.23
CA TYR A 135 -0.82 -5.27 -10.46
C TYR A 135 -1.01 -6.52 -9.60
N GLY A 136 -0.04 -7.42 -9.64
CA GLY A 136 -0.07 -8.64 -8.87
C GLY A 136 1.30 -9.06 -8.35
N ILE A 137 1.33 -9.60 -7.14
CA ILE A 137 2.50 -10.24 -6.56
C ILE A 137 2.17 -11.71 -6.37
N ARG A 138 2.87 -12.55 -7.11
CA ARG A 138 2.85 -13.99 -6.95
C ARG A 138 3.81 -14.38 -5.83
N THR A 139 3.42 -15.34 -5.04
CA THR A 139 4.23 -15.99 -4.00
C THR A 139 4.15 -17.51 -4.17
N PRO A 140 4.97 -18.31 -3.50
CA PRO A 140 4.85 -19.76 -3.54
C PRO A 140 3.48 -20.29 -3.07
N LYS A 141 2.71 -19.49 -2.32
CA LYS A 141 1.43 -19.90 -1.70
C LYS A 141 0.19 -19.22 -2.25
N GLY A 142 0.34 -18.16 -3.03
CA GLY A 142 -0.81 -17.43 -3.57
C GLY A 142 -0.44 -16.25 -4.43
N VAL A 143 -1.45 -15.62 -5.02
CA VAL A 143 -1.31 -14.39 -5.81
C VAL A 143 -2.09 -13.28 -5.13
N ALA A 144 -1.40 -12.22 -4.73
CA ALA A 144 -1.99 -11.00 -4.20
C ALA A 144 -2.16 -9.97 -5.32
N ALA A 145 -3.40 -9.63 -5.66
CA ALA A 145 -3.74 -8.65 -6.70
C ALA A 145 -4.34 -7.39 -6.09
N ALA A 146 -3.90 -6.22 -6.55
CA ALA A 146 -4.35 -4.91 -6.06
C ALA A 146 -4.42 -3.88 -7.19
N ARG A 147 -5.21 -2.81 -7.01
CA ARG A 147 -5.41 -1.80 -8.06
C ARG A 147 -5.25 -0.34 -7.61
N GLY A 148 -5.23 -0.03 -6.37
CA GLY A 148 -5.10 1.34 -5.84
C GLY A 148 -4.93 1.26 -4.34
N THR A 149 -3.87 0.58 -3.90
CA THR A 149 -3.75 0.01 -2.57
C THR A 149 -2.31 0.19 -2.10
N VAL A 150 -2.12 0.44 -0.81
CA VAL A 150 -0.84 0.23 -0.14
C VAL A 150 -0.93 -1.10 0.61
N TYR A 151 -0.03 -2.01 0.31
CA TYR A 151 0.01 -3.32 0.93
C TYR A 151 1.42 -3.90 0.98
N ALA A 152 1.64 -4.79 1.93
CA ALA A 152 2.88 -5.53 2.11
C ALA A 152 2.65 -7.01 1.82
N VAL A 153 3.64 -7.64 1.21
CA VAL A 153 3.68 -9.10 1.00
C VAL A 153 5.00 -9.62 1.52
N SER A 154 4.95 -10.64 2.36
CA SER A 154 6.10 -11.32 2.93
C SER A 154 6.11 -12.78 2.53
N VAL A 155 7.26 -13.31 2.20
CA VAL A 155 7.50 -14.74 1.95
C VAL A 155 8.62 -15.22 2.84
N THR A 156 8.29 -16.15 3.73
CA THR A 156 9.21 -16.85 4.61
C THR A 156 9.27 -18.34 4.25
N GLN A 157 10.12 -19.10 4.93
CA GLN A 157 10.18 -20.55 4.75
C GLN A 157 8.87 -21.25 5.16
N THR A 158 8.11 -20.67 6.06
CA THR A 158 6.88 -21.25 6.63
C THR A 158 5.61 -20.84 5.90
N GLY A 159 5.62 -19.73 5.15
CA GLY A 159 4.41 -19.25 4.50
C GLY A 159 4.55 -17.94 3.74
N SER A 160 3.42 -17.46 3.27
CA SER A 160 3.27 -16.14 2.66
C SER A 160 2.25 -15.32 3.44
N THR A 161 2.54 -14.05 3.66
CA THR A 161 1.68 -13.13 4.41
C THR A 161 1.36 -11.93 3.56
N VAL A 162 0.11 -11.49 3.58
CA VAL A 162 -0.35 -10.25 2.92
C VAL A 162 -0.96 -9.34 3.99
N ALA A 163 -0.58 -8.08 4.00
CA ALA A 163 -1.12 -7.03 4.87
C ALA A 163 -1.64 -5.86 4.06
N THR A 164 -2.89 -5.45 4.25
CA THR A 164 -3.52 -4.34 3.53
C THR A 164 -3.58 -3.10 4.42
N LEU A 165 -2.88 -2.04 4.01
CA LEU A 165 -2.80 -0.78 4.74
C LEU A 165 -3.73 0.30 4.18
N THR A 166 -4.07 0.24 2.89
CA THR A 166 -5.13 1.06 2.29
C THR A 166 -5.86 0.24 1.22
N GLY A 167 -7.13 0.55 0.96
CA GLY A 167 -7.93 -0.13 -0.07
C GLY A 167 -8.18 -1.61 0.21
N THR A 168 -8.12 -2.43 -0.82
CA THR A 168 -8.36 -3.87 -0.74
C THR A 168 -7.36 -4.64 -1.60
N VAL A 169 -7.00 -5.84 -1.16
CA VAL A 169 -6.18 -6.81 -1.91
C VAL A 169 -7.00 -8.07 -2.10
N THR A 170 -7.00 -8.61 -3.31
CA THR A 170 -7.56 -9.95 -3.56
C THR A 170 -6.42 -10.95 -3.50
N LEU A 171 -6.50 -11.88 -2.57
CA LEU A 171 -5.54 -12.98 -2.42
C LEU A 171 -6.15 -14.26 -2.95
N THR A 172 -5.53 -14.84 -3.99
CA THR A 172 -5.92 -16.13 -4.55
C THR A 172 -4.89 -17.18 -4.14
N PRO A 173 -5.25 -18.14 -3.27
CA PRO A 173 -4.34 -19.19 -2.86
C PRO A 173 -3.94 -20.10 -4.02
N ILE A 174 -2.72 -20.63 -3.98
CA ILE A 174 -2.26 -21.70 -4.87
C ILE A 174 -2.42 -23.01 -4.09
N LEU A 175 -3.20 -23.93 -4.66
CA LEU A 175 -3.49 -25.23 -4.07
C LEU A 175 -2.32 -26.21 -4.29
N PRO A 176 -2.16 -27.24 -3.45
CA PRO A 176 -1.30 -28.36 -3.74
C PRO A 176 -1.68 -28.99 -5.10
N GLY A 177 -0.70 -29.09 -6.01
CA GLY A 177 -0.95 -29.52 -7.39
C GLY A 177 -1.06 -28.38 -8.40
N GLY A 178 -0.93 -27.11 -7.97
CA GLY A 178 -0.75 -25.94 -8.85
C GLY A 178 -2.05 -25.24 -9.29
N GLY A 179 -3.22 -25.73 -8.84
CA GLY A 179 -4.50 -25.04 -9.07
C GLY A 179 -4.68 -23.81 -8.21
N PHE A 180 -5.66 -22.96 -8.56
CA PHE A 180 -6.03 -21.79 -7.76
C PHE A 180 -7.22 -22.10 -6.85
N GLY A 181 -7.16 -21.65 -5.60
CA GLY A 181 -8.27 -21.68 -4.67
C GLY A 181 -9.25 -20.52 -4.86
N THR A 182 -10.26 -20.44 -3.99
CA THR A 182 -11.22 -19.34 -3.98
C THR A 182 -10.52 -18.01 -3.64
N PRO A 183 -10.71 -16.94 -4.43
CA PRO A 183 -10.18 -15.63 -4.09
C PRO A 183 -10.75 -15.09 -2.77
N ILE A 184 -9.90 -14.53 -1.95
CA ILE A 184 -10.23 -13.97 -0.63
C ILE A 184 -9.93 -12.49 -0.64
N VAL A 185 -10.88 -11.67 -0.19
CA VAL A 185 -10.68 -10.21 -0.07
C VAL A 185 -10.04 -9.89 1.27
N VAL A 186 -8.87 -9.26 1.22
CA VAL A 186 -8.14 -8.75 2.39
C VAL A 186 -8.38 -7.25 2.46
N ASN A 187 -9.20 -6.84 3.41
CA ASN A 187 -9.64 -5.44 3.56
C ASN A 187 -8.61 -4.57 4.30
N LEU A 188 -8.82 -3.27 4.26
CA LEU A 188 -8.09 -2.27 5.02
C LEU A 188 -7.91 -2.71 6.49
N GLY A 189 -6.68 -2.64 6.99
CA GLY A 189 -6.36 -2.97 8.38
C GLY A 189 -6.42 -4.46 8.72
N THR A 190 -6.52 -5.31 7.71
CA THR A 190 -6.46 -6.77 7.87
C THR A 190 -5.27 -7.36 7.14
N GLY A 191 -4.91 -8.56 7.54
CA GLY A 191 -3.90 -9.36 6.88
C GLY A 191 -4.31 -10.82 6.82
N MET A 192 -3.55 -11.59 6.04
CA MET A 192 -3.74 -13.02 5.91
C MET A 192 -2.40 -13.73 5.83
N VAL A 193 -2.29 -14.82 6.57
CA VAL A 193 -1.16 -15.74 6.50
C VAL A 193 -1.60 -17.01 5.79
N ILE A 194 -0.88 -17.41 4.75
CA ILE A 194 -1.04 -18.71 4.10
C ILE A 194 0.18 -19.53 4.49
N SER A 195 -0.02 -20.52 5.39
CA SER A 195 1.02 -21.41 5.88
C SER A 195 0.73 -22.85 5.51
N GLY A 196 1.77 -23.68 5.51
CA GLY A 196 1.66 -25.14 5.37
C GLY A 196 1.62 -25.67 3.95
N VAL A 197 1.56 -27.00 3.85
CA VAL A 197 1.53 -27.77 2.60
C VAL A 197 0.09 -27.98 2.12
N SER A 198 -0.88 -27.80 3.00
CA SER A 198 -2.30 -27.77 2.67
C SER A 198 -2.64 -26.41 2.08
N GLY A 199 -3.10 -26.41 0.86
CA GLY A 199 -3.66 -25.21 0.25
C GLY A 199 -4.65 -24.56 1.21
N ALA A 200 -4.75 -23.25 1.15
CA ALA A 200 -5.52 -22.45 2.08
C ALA A 200 -6.80 -23.16 2.51
N SER A 201 -6.71 -23.77 3.64
CA SER A 201 -7.84 -24.05 4.46
C SER A 201 -8.44 -22.69 4.78
N GLU A 202 -9.63 -22.39 4.34
CA GLU A 202 -10.55 -21.30 4.67
C GLU A 202 -10.07 -20.26 5.72
N SER A 203 -8.85 -19.72 5.53
CA SER A 203 -8.30 -18.71 6.43
C SER A 203 -9.01 -17.39 6.16
N THR A 204 -9.82 -16.96 7.11
CA THR A 204 -10.43 -15.62 7.06
C THR A 204 -9.38 -14.55 7.33
N PRO A 205 -9.45 -13.38 6.68
CA PRO A 205 -8.61 -12.25 7.03
C PRO A 205 -8.78 -11.89 8.50
N VAL A 206 -7.68 -11.64 9.19
CA VAL A 206 -7.64 -11.24 10.60
C VAL A 206 -7.11 -9.83 10.74
N SER A 207 -7.38 -9.16 11.87
CA SER A 207 -6.85 -7.82 12.09
C SER A 207 -5.31 -7.84 12.14
N LEU A 208 -4.67 -6.79 11.64
CA LEU A 208 -3.21 -6.67 11.72
C LEU A 208 -2.73 -6.68 13.18
N ALA A 209 -3.48 -6.08 14.10
CA ALA A 209 -3.17 -6.13 15.53
C ALA A 209 -3.14 -7.55 16.08
N SER A 210 -4.08 -8.41 15.65
CA SER A 210 -4.09 -9.83 16.06
C SER A 210 -2.89 -10.60 15.49
N LEU A 211 -2.47 -10.30 14.26
CA LEU A 211 -1.27 -10.90 13.67
C LEU A 211 0.00 -10.49 14.43
N ILE A 212 0.13 -9.20 14.76
CA ILE A 212 1.26 -8.70 15.56
C ILE A 212 1.26 -9.32 16.95
N ALA A 213 0.10 -9.44 17.59
CA ALA A 213 0.00 -10.09 18.89
C ALA A 213 0.41 -11.56 18.84
N ALA A 214 0.09 -12.25 17.76
CA ALA A 214 0.53 -13.64 17.54
C ALA A 214 2.06 -13.74 17.32
N GLU A 215 2.66 -12.77 16.63
CA GLU A 215 4.12 -12.70 16.47
C GLU A 215 4.87 -12.47 17.79
N ALA A 216 4.26 -11.73 18.73
CA ALA A 216 4.84 -11.45 20.03
C ALA A 216 4.80 -12.64 21.00
N GLN A 217 4.10 -13.75 20.66
CA GLN A 217 4.07 -14.95 21.48
C GLN A 217 5.40 -15.74 21.38
N PRO A 218 5.74 -16.56 22.40
CA PRO A 218 6.90 -17.45 22.33
C PRO A 218 6.86 -18.34 21.09
N GLY A 219 7.89 -18.26 20.25
CA GLY A 219 7.97 -18.98 18.97
C GLY A 219 7.34 -18.25 17.79
N GLY A 220 6.78 -17.05 17.99
CA GLY A 220 6.33 -16.18 16.91
C GLY A 220 7.51 -15.59 16.10
N ASN A 221 7.23 -15.19 14.88
CA ASN A 221 8.22 -14.53 14.01
C ASN A 221 8.33 -13.04 14.37
N THR A 222 9.40 -12.64 15.07
CA THR A 222 9.66 -11.23 15.43
C THR A 222 10.77 -10.59 14.58
N GLY A 223 11.33 -11.34 13.62
CA GLY A 223 12.43 -10.89 12.77
C GLY A 223 12.00 -10.34 11.42
N GLU A 224 12.94 -10.33 10.48
CA GLU A 224 12.69 -10.02 9.07
C GLU A 224 11.56 -10.89 8.52
N GLY A 225 10.58 -10.27 7.88
CA GLY A 225 9.39 -10.95 7.39
C GLY A 225 8.23 -11.01 8.37
N SER A 226 8.38 -10.46 9.59
CA SER A 226 7.25 -10.29 10.51
C SER A 226 6.25 -9.25 9.99
N MET A 227 5.00 -9.37 10.43
CA MET A 227 3.97 -8.39 10.12
C MET A 227 4.29 -7.02 10.75
N THR A 228 4.80 -7.02 11.97
CA THR A 228 5.26 -5.82 12.68
C THR A 228 6.29 -5.05 11.86
N GLU A 229 7.29 -5.76 11.34
CA GLU A 229 8.32 -5.18 10.50
C GLU A 229 7.74 -4.69 9.16
N ALA A 230 6.89 -5.49 8.50
CA ALA A 230 6.25 -5.13 7.24
C ALA A 230 5.43 -3.84 7.35
N ILE A 231 4.69 -3.66 8.43
CA ILE A 231 3.89 -2.45 8.68
C ILE A 231 4.79 -1.23 8.92
N SER A 232 5.82 -1.36 9.77
CA SER A 232 6.80 -0.28 10.01
C SER A 232 7.48 0.14 8.72
N GLN A 233 7.91 -0.82 7.91
CA GLN A 233 8.53 -0.57 6.62
C GLN A 233 7.56 0.09 5.63
N ALA A 234 6.26 -0.24 5.68
CA ALA A 234 5.27 0.39 4.82
C ALA A 234 5.12 1.89 5.14
N VAL A 235 5.06 2.28 6.43
CA VAL A 235 5.06 3.70 6.83
C VAL A 235 6.32 4.40 6.32
N THR A 236 7.49 3.79 6.51
CA THR A 236 8.77 4.34 6.04
C THR A 236 8.79 4.52 4.53
N THR A 237 8.35 3.52 3.78
CA THR A 237 8.33 3.54 2.31
C THR A 237 7.40 4.63 1.77
N VAL A 238 6.18 4.71 2.29
CA VAL A 238 5.21 5.73 1.85
C VAL A 238 5.69 7.13 2.28
N SER A 239 6.26 7.26 3.47
CA SER A 239 6.87 8.51 3.94
C SER A 239 8.02 8.96 3.02
N ALA A 240 8.90 8.06 2.61
CA ALA A 240 9.99 8.37 1.69
C ALA A 240 9.48 8.82 0.31
N ALA A 241 8.45 8.16 -0.22
CA ALA A 241 7.81 8.54 -1.48
C ALA A 241 7.20 9.95 -1.40
N VAL A 242 6.50 10.27 -0.30
CA VAL A 242 5.94 11.61 -0.07
C VAL A 242 7.05 12.64 0.09
N ALA A 243 8.08 12.36 0.88
CA ALA A 243 9.18 13.28 1.13
C ALA A 243 9.99 13.63 -0.13
N SER A 244 10.15 12.68 -1.05
CA SER A 244 10.87 12.89 -2.32
C SER A 244 10.05 13.65 -3.37
N GLY A 245 8.75 13.86 -3.13
CA GLY A 245 7.83 14.44 -4.11
C GLY A 245 7.46 13.49 -5.26
N ASP A 246 7.83 12.19 -5.16
CA ASP A 246 7.38 11.18 -6.11
C ASP A 246 5.92 10.79 -5.82
N SER A 247 5.06 11.79 -5.93
CA SER A 247 3.63 11.66 -5.69
C SER A 247 2.92 10.78 -6.72
N SER A 248 3.60 10.42 -7.82
CA SER A 248 3.01 9.56 -8.85
C SER A 248 2.66 8.15 -8.35
N ALA A 249 3.34 7.66 -7.32
CA ALA A 249 3.06 6.37 -6.70
C ALA A 249 1.96 6.44 -5.63
N VAL A 250 1.73 7.62 -5.04
CA VAL A 250 0.83 7.79 -3.90
C VAL A 250 -0.37 8.71 -4.18
N GLY A 251 -0.72 8.92 -5.46
CA GLY A 251 -1.96 9.62 -5.83
C GLY A 251 -1.80 10.95 -6.53
N GLY A 252 -0.70 11.19 -7.19
CA GLY A 252 -0.54 12.23 -8.22
C GLY A 252 -0.31 13.67 -7.74
N ASN A 253 -0.84 14.12 -6.63
CA ASN A 253 -0.55 15.44 -6.05
C ASN A 253 -0.29 15.36 -4.54
N GLY A 254 0.41 16.35 -3.99
CA GLY A 254 0.85 16.34 -2.61
C GLY A 254 -0.26 16.17 -1.58
N SER A 255 -1.48 16.68 -1.81
CA SER A 255 -2.60 16.54 -0.89
C SER A 255 -3.14 15.11 -0.86
N THR A 256 -3.25 14.45 -2.01
CA THR A 256 -3.67 13.04 -2.10
C THR A 256 -2.61 12.13 -1.48
N ALA A 257 -1.33 12.39 -1.74
CA ALA A 257 -0.23 11.65 -1.13
C ALA A 257 -0.25 11.75 0.41
N ALA A 258 -0.51 12.95 0.95
CA ALA A 258 -0.66 13.15 2.39
C ALA A 258 -1.87 12.36 2.97
N SER A 259 -2.98 12.29 2.24
CA SER A 259 -4.16 11.52 2.67
C SER A 259 -3.89 10.02 2.67
N VAL A 260 -3.19 9.50 1.67
CA VAL A 260 -2.76 8.08 1.64
C VAL A 260 -1.82 7.80 2.82
N LEU A 261 -0.87 8.68 3.09
CA LEU A 261 0.05 8.53 4.21
C LEU A 261 -0.68 8.55 5.56
N ALA A 262 -1.66 9.44 5.74
CA ALA A 262 -2.49 9.48 6.94
C ALA A 262 -3.27 8.16 7.13
N ALA A 263 -3.84 7.61 6.07
CA ALA A 263 -4.53 6.33 6.12
C ALA A 263 -3.59 5.17 6.51
N VAL A 264 -2.39 5.12 5.94
CA VAL A 264 -1.36 4.14 6.31
C VAL A 264 -0.97 4.28 7.78
N VAL A 265 -0.74 5.51 8.26
CA VAL A 265 -0.41 5.78 9.67
C VAL A 265 -1.54 5.36 10.60
N ASN A 266 -2.80 5.59 10.25
CA ASN A 266 -3.95 5.14 11.05
C ASN A 266 -3.93 3.62 11.25
N VAL A 267 -3.78 2.87 10.17
CA VAL A 267 -3.75 1.40 10.21
C VAL A 267 -2.52 0.89 10.95
N ALA A 268 -1.35 1.46 10.68
CA ALA A 268 -0.11 1.10 11.36
C ALA A 268 -0.19 1.35 12.87
N SER A 269 -0.74 2.50 13.28
CA SER A 269 -0.93 2.86 14.68
C SER A 269 -2.00 2.01 15.38
N SER A 270 -3.03 1.58 14.63
CA SER A 270 -4.02 0.63 15.14
C SER A 270 -3.42 -0.78 15.32
N ALA A 271 -2.56 -1.19 14.41
CA ALA A 271 -1.88 -2.47 14.48
C ALA A 271 -0.81 -2.49 15.59
N ASN A 272 -0.07 -1.40 15.75
CA ASN A 272 1.00 -1.27 16.74
C ASN A 272 0.94 0.09 17.47
N PRO A 273 0.09 0.24 18.50
CA PRO A 273 -0.07 1.50 19.24
C PRO A 273 1.21 2.03 19.89
N THR A 274 2.13 1.15 20.25
CA THR A 274 3.41 1.54 20.90
C THR A 274 4.36 2.26 19.92
N GLN A 275 4.21 2.03 18.62
CA GLN A 275 4.99 2.67 17.58
C GLN A 275 4.30 3.90 16.96
N ALA A 276 3.09 4.23 17.39
CA ALA A 276 2.28 5.30 16.79
C ALA A 276 2.98 6.67 16.78
N SER A 277 3.75 6.99 17.85
CA SER A 277 4.55 8.22 17.93
C SER A 277 5.65 8.26 16.86
N ASN A 278 6.32 7.12 16.61
CA ASN A 278 7.34 7.00 15.56
C ASN A 278 6.72 7.13 14.18
N PHE A 279 5.57 6.51 13.95
CA PHE A 279 4.84 6.62 12.67
C PHE A 279 4.41 8.06 12.40
N ALA A 280 3.87 8.75 13.42
CA ALA A 280 3.51 10.16 13.32
C ALA A 280 4.73 11.05 13.01
N THR A 281 5.86 10.83 13.68
CA THR A 281 7.11 11.56 13.44
C THR A 281 7.58 11.41 12.01
N GLN A 282 7.70 10.18 11.51
CA GLN A 282 8.14 9.90 10.14
C GLN A 282 7.23 10.56 9.11
N ALA A 283 5.92 10.40 9.28
CA ALA A 283 4.94 10.90 8.34
C ALA A 283 4.84 12.44 8.34
N VAL A 284 4.88 13.08 9.51
CA VAL A 284 4.89 14.56 9.61
C VAL A 284 6.17 15.13 9.02
N THR A 285 7.33 14.53 9.28
CA THR A 285 8.60 14.92 8.65
C THR A 285 8.51 14.82 7.13
N ALA A 286 7.91 13.75 6.61
CA ALA A 286 7.77 13.53 5.18
C ALA A 286 6.91 14.60 4.48
N VAL A 287 5.72 14.91 5.02
CA VAL A 287 4.86 15.95 4.44
C VAL A 287 5.45 17.35 4.60
N SER A 288 6.27 17.55 5.61
CA SER A 288 6.96 18.82 5.89
C SER A 288 8.21 19.03 5.01
N SER A 289 8.71 17.99 4.35
CA SER A 289 9.90 18.05 3.47
C SER A 289 9.77 19.16 2.41
N PRO A 290 10.84 19.91 2.12
CA PRO A 290 10.83 20.89 1.02
C PRO A 290 10.53 20.26 -0.34
N THR A 291 10.91 18.99 -0.52
CA THR A 291 10.77 18.23 -1.77
C THR A 291 9.44 17.51 -1.91
N SER A 292 8.58 17.53 -0.88
CA SER A 292 7.29 16.79 -0.88
C SER A 292 6.26 17.25 -1.93
N GLY A 293 6.49 18.40 -2.59
CA GLY A 293 5.51 18.98 -3.51
C GLY A 293 4.24 19.52 -2.84
N ILE A 294 4.17 19.49 -1.50
CA ILE A 294 3.05 19.99 -0.70
C ILE A 294 3.27 21.48 -0.44
N SER A 295 2.27 22.33 -0.71
CA SER A 295 2.38 23.76 -0.44
C SER A 295 2.53 24.04 1.07
N ALA A 296 3.18 25.14 1.45
CA ALA A 296 3.40 25.50 2.84
C ALA A 296 2.11 25.54 3.67
N ALA A 297 1.01 26.06 3.11
CA ALA A 297 -0.30 26.07 3.77
C ALA A 297 -0.88 24.66 3.95
N ALA A 298 -0.69 23.77 2.97
CA ALA A 298 -1.19 22.39 3.02
C ALA A 298 -0.35 21.49 3.95
N LYS A 299 0.92 21.79 4.20
CA LYS A 299 1.79 21.03 5.12
C LYS A 299 1.23 20.99 6.54
N ALA A 300 0.78 22.12 7.07
CA ALA A 300 0.18 22.18 8.40
C ALA A 300 -1.10 21.33 8.50
N THR A 301 -1.96 21.40 7.48
CA THR A 301 -3.18 20.59 7.40
C THR A 301 -2.84 19.09 7.31
N ALA A 302 -1.85 18.73 6.49
CA ALA A 302 -1.38 17.36 6.35
C ALA A 302 -0.79 16.82 7.66
N ALA A 303 0.05 17.59 8.35
CA ALA A 303 0.61 17.22 9.65
C ALA A 303 -0.48 16.99 10.70
N ALA A 304 -1.49 17.87 10.75
CA ALA A 304 -2.64 17.71 11.62
C ALA A 304 -3.44 16.43 11.30
N ALA A 305 -3.75 16.19 10.03
CA ALA A 305 -4.48 14.98 9.59
C ALA A 305 -3.73 13.68 9.92
N ILE A 306 -2.41 13.65 9.73
CA ILE A 306 -1.55 12.52 10.09
C ILE A 306 -1.58 12.29 11.62
N THR A 307 -1.49 13.35 12.40
CA THR A 307 -1.52 13.24 13.86
C THR A 307 -2.87 12.71 14.34
N GLU A 308 -3.98 13.23 13.80
CA GLU A 308 -5.32 12.71 14.08
C GLU A 308 -5.42 11.23 13.75
N ALA A 309 -4.97 10.83 12.57
CA ALA A 309 -4.98 9.44 12.10
C ALA A 309 -4.16 8.51 13.02
N ALA A 310 -2.97 8.93 13.45
CA ALA A 310 -2.13 8.19 14.39
C ALA A 310 -2.82 7.98 15.73
N VAL A 311 -3.42 9.04 16.29
CA VAL A 311 -4.16 8.96 17.56
C VAL A 311 -5.40 8.08 17.40
N GLN A 312 -6.18 8.25 16.34
CA GLN A 312 -7.35 7.40 16.09
C GLN A 312 -7.01 5.92 16.08
N GLY A 313 -5.98 5.53 15.32
CA GLY A 313 -5.53 4.14 15.24
C GLY A 313 -5.10 3.61 16.60
N ALA A 314 -4.19 4.31 17.28
CA ALA A 314 -3.62 3.86 18.54
C ALA A 314 -4.65 3.79 19.67
N VAL A 315 -5.47 4.84 19.83
CA VAL A 315 -6.50 4.90 20.89
C VAL A 315 -7.57 3.83 20.69
N LYS A 316 -8.04 3.64 19.45
CA LYS A 316 -9.03 2.60 19.15
C LYS A 316 -8.58 1.23 19.65
N THR A 317 -7.36 0.84 19.36
CA THR A 317 -6.80 -0.45 19.78
C THR A 317 -6.53 -0.49 21.29
N THR A 318 -6.04 0.60 21.87
CA THR A 318 -5.82 0.70 23.32
C THR A 318 -7.12 0.49 24.10
N VAL A 319 -8.20 1.16 23.69
CA VAL A 319 -9.52 0.99 24.31
C VAL A 319 -10.08 -0.41 24.11
N ALA A 320 -9.94 -0.98 22.92
CA ALA A 320 -10.37 -2.35 22.62
C ALA A 320 -9.64 -3.40 23.48
N ASN A 321 -8.40 -3.10 23.87
CA ASN A 321 -7.59 -3.95 24.75
C ASN A 321 -7.78 -3.63 26.26
N GLY A 322 -8.81 -2.86 26.63
CA GLY A 322 -9.14 -2.54 28.02
C GLY A 322 -8.37 -1.35 28.60
N GLY A 323 -7.72 -0.53 27.77
CA GLY A 323 -7.05 0.70 28.22
C GLY A 323 -8.05 1.72 28.76
N ASP A 324 -7.67 2.39 29.84
CA ASP A 324 -8.46 3.42 30.51
C ASP A 324 -8.19 4.84 29.98
N ALA A 325 -8.84 5.85 30.56
CA ALA A 325 -8.66 7.25 30.18
C ALA A 325 -7.21 7.74 30.38
N SER A 326 -6.46 7.18 31.35
CA SER A 326 -5.05 7.50 31.55
C SER A 326 -4.17 6.99 30.42
N ALA A 327 -4.39 5.75 29.96
CA ALA A 327 -3.72 5.17 28.83
C ALA A 327 -3.99 5.96 27.54
N VAL A 328 -5.25 6.34 27.31
CA VAL A 328 -5.66 7.18 26.17
C VAL A 328 -4.97 8.54 26.21
N SER A 329 -4.93 9.20 27.36
CA SER A 329 -4.25 10.49 27.54
C SER A 329 -2.73 10.37 27.28
N THR A 330 -2.10 9.34 27.82
CA THR A 330 -0.66 9.08 27.64
C THR A 330 -0.30 8.92 26.16
N ILE A 331 -1.02 8.07 25.43
CA ILE A 331 -0.79 7.84 24.00
C ILE A 331 -1.04 9.10 23.20
N THR A 332 -2.15 9.80 23.46
CA THR A 332 -2.50 11.03 22.74
C THR A 332 -1.41 12.10 22.91
N ASN A 333 -0.94 12.31 24.14
CA ASN A 333 0.11 13.27 24.43
C ASN A 333 1.45 12.89 23.78
N ALA A 334 1.82 11.61 23.82
CA ALA A 334 3.05 11.12 23.20
C ALA A 334 3.06 11.35 21.68
N ILE A 335 1.97 11.01 20.99
CA ILE A 335 1.83 11.20 19.55
C ILE A 335 1.81 12.70 19.20
N ALA A 336 1.05 13.51 19.92
CA ALA A 336 0.97 14.95 19.71
C ALA A 336 2.34 15.62 19.88
N SER A 337 3.07 15.29 20.95
CA SER A 337 4.42 15.82 21.22
C SER A 337 5.40 15.46 20.12
N SER A 338 5.39 14.22 19.67
CA SER A 338 6.25 13.73 18.58
C SER A 338 5.95 14.45 17.27
N ALA A 339 4.67 14.63 16.93
CA ALA A 339 4.24 15.33 15.73
C ALA A 339 4.59 16.83 15.77
N VAL A 340 4.39 17.50 16.90
CA VAL A 340 4.79 18.91 17.11
C VAL A 340 6.30 19.08 16.96
N THR A 341 7.09 18.20 17.56
CA THR A 341 8.55 18.21 17.46
C THR A 341 9.01 18.06 16.01
N ALA A 342 8.45 17.09 15.27
CA ALA A 342 8.77 16.84 13.86
C ALA A 342 8.38 18.03 12.96
N ALA A 343 7.20 18.61 13.17
CA ALA A 343 6.73 19.77 12.41
C ALA A 343 7.59 21.01 12.70
N THR A 344 7.93 21.27 13.96
CA THR A 344 8.79 22.38 14.37
C THR A 344 10.19 22.27 13.77
N ALA A 345 10.79 21.09 13.83
CA ALA A 345 12.11 20.82 13.25
C ALA A 345 12.13 21.05 11.72
N SER A 346 11.00 20.91 11.07
CA SER A 346 10.83 21.11 9.61
C SER A 346 10.28 22.50 9.25
N GLY A 347 10.11 23.41 10.23
CA GLY A 347 9.53 24.74 10.01
C GLY A 347 8.05 24.74 9.60
N THR A 348 7.32 23.66 9.88
CA THR A 348 5.89 23.56 9.57
C THR A 348 5.08 24.11 10.74
N ASN A 349 3.98 24.84 10.45
CA ASN A 349 3.08 25.37 11.46
C ASN A 349 2.42 24.24 12.27
N THR A 350 2.46 24.35 13.59
CA THR A 350 1.99 23.32 14.55
C THR A 350 0.61 23.58 15.12
N SER A 351 -0.03 24.72 14.82
CA SER A 351 -1.25 25.22 15.49
C SER A 351 -2.44 24.23 15.45
N GLY A 352 -2.55 23.40 14.44
CA GLY A 352 -3.63 22.43 14.29
C GLY A 352 -3.34 21.05 14.88
N ILE A 353 -2.08 20.73 15.21
CA ILE A 353 -1.66 19.37 15.58
C ILE A 353 -2.30 18.92 16.90
N VAL A 354 -2.29 19.79 17.91
CA VAL A 354 -2.85 19.50 19.25
C VAL A 354 -4.36 19.25 19.16
N THR A 355 -5.07 20.12 18.42
CA THR A 355 -6.51 19.97 18.19
C THR A 355 -6.83 18.69 17.42
N ALA A 356 -6.01 18.34 16.44
CA ALA A 356 -6.15 17.10 15.66
C ALA A 356 -5.93 15.85 16.52
N ALA A 357 -4.93 15.86 17.41
CA ALA A 357 -4.70 14.78 18.38
C ALA A 357 -5.91 14.58 19.30
N ALA A 358 -6.43 15.66 19.87
CA ALA A 358 -7.62 15.60 20.71
C ALA A 358 -8.85 15.06 19.95
N ARG A 359 -9.06 15.51 18.71
CA ARG A 359 -10.16 15.04 17.85
C ARG A 359 -10.03 13.54 17.56
N GLY A 360 -8.81 13.06 17.29
CA GLY A 360 -8.54 11.64 17.10
C GLY A 360 -8.92 10.80 18.33
N ALA A 361 -8.58 11.28 19.54
CA ALA A 361 -8.94 10.61 20.79
C ALA A 361 -10.47 10.61 21.01
N VAL A 362 -11.14 11.76 20.84
CA VAL A 362 -12.61 11.88 20.98
C VAL A 362 -13.33 10.93 20.01
N THR A 363 -12.93 10.90 18.74
CA THR A 363 -13.54 10.03 17.74
C THR A 363 -13.39 8.55 18.10
N SER A 364 -12.23 8.16 18.63
CA SER A 364 -11.93 6.76 18.95
C SER A 364 -12.53 6.27 20.26
N THR A 365 -12.86 7.16 21.20
CA THR A 365 -13.54 6.83 22.45
C THR A 365 -15.06 6.96 22.36
N ALA A 366 -15.58 7.50 21.26
CA ALA A 366 -17.02 7.67 21.04
C ALA A 366 -17.76 6.32 21.14
N GLY A 367 -18.81 6.29 21.97
CA GLY A 367 -19.59 5.06 22.20
C GLY A 367 -18.92 4.03 23.14
N THR A 368 -17.79 4.37 23.77
CA THR A 368 -17.13 3.54 24.78
C THR A 368 -17.33 4.14 26.19
N SER A 369 -16.99 3.38 27.22
CA SER A 369 -16.96 3.88 28.61
C SER A 369 -15.72 4.73 28.93
N VAL A 370 -14.78 4.83 28.01
CA VAL A 370 -13.50 5.56 28.19
C VAL A 370 -13.68 7.01 27.78
N THR A 371 -13.28 7.93 28.65
CA THR A 371 -13.35 9.37 28.38
C THR A 371 -12.11 9.84 27.62
N ALA A 372 -12.32 10.59 26.54
CA ALA A 372 -11.23 11.26 25.84
C ALA A 372 -10.59 12.37 26.70
N PRO A 373 -9.30 12.67 26.53
CA PRO A 373 -8.64 13.73 27.28
C PRO A 373 -9.24 15.11 26.92
N THR A 374 -9.50 15.93 27.95
CA THR A 374 -9.94 17.33 27.81
C THR A 374 -8.76 18.28 27.62
N THR A 375 -7.56 17.80 27.83
CA THR A 375 -6.29 18.53 27.67
C THR A 375 -5.29 17.67 26.93
N VAL A 376 -4.49 18.28 26.06
CA VAL A 376 -3.34 17.64 25.40
C VAL A 376 -2.08 18.41 25.78
N THR A 377 -1.09 17.69 26.30
CA THR A 377 0.21 18.27 26.71
C THR A 377 1.27 17.93 25.66
N THR A 378 1.93 18.97 25.15
CA THR A 378 3.04 18.83 24.19
C THR A 378 4.22 19.68 24.66
N ASN A 379 5.40 19.07 24.79
CA ASN A 379 6.64 19.74 25.18
C ASN A 379 6.48 20.62 26.48
N GLY A 380 5.74 20.12 27.48
CA GLY A 380 5.48 20.82 28.72
C GLY A 380 4.37 21.87 28.67
N THR A 381 3.78 22.13 27.51
CA THR A 381 2.64 23.05 27.36
C THR A 381 1.33 22.25 27.31
N THR A 382 0.42 22.56 28.24
CA THR A 382 -0.91 21.93 28.27
C THR A 382 -1.93 22.81 27.58
N THR A 383 -2.61 22.26 26.59
CA THR A 383 -3.67 22.94 25.82
C THR A 383 -5.02 22.35 26.19
N ASN A 384 -5.97 23.20 26.57
CA ASN A 384 -7.37 22.82 26.80
C ASN A 384 -8.05 22.55 25.42
N VAL A 385 -8.69 21.39 25.32
CA VAL A 385 -9.36 20.94 24.07
C VAL A 385 -10.84 20.62 24.29
N THR A 386 -11.45 21.28 25.26
CA THR A 386 -12.82 21.04 25.73
C THR A 386 -13.92 21.27 24.69
N THR A 387 -13.60 21.81 23.52
CA THR A 387 -14.56 22.10 22.43
C THR A 387 -14.13 21.48 21.11
N VAL A 388 -13.84 20.19 21.10
CA VAL A 388 -13.64 19.48 19.83
C VAL A 388 -14.99 19.07 19.29
N THR A 389 -15.55 19.89 18.42
CA THR A 389 -16.73 19.49 17.62
C THR A 389 -16.30 18.42 16.66
N THR A 390 -16.94 17.24 16.70
CA THR A 390 -16.76 16.19 15.73
C THR A 390 -17.38 16.61 14.40
N THR A 391 -16.68 17.48 13.66
CA THR A 391 -16.93 17.58 12.23
C THR A 391 -16.25 16.34 11.66
N THR A 392 -17.04 15.37 11.21
CA THR A 392 -16.56 14.20 10.50
C THR A 392 -15.56 14.66 9.44
N PRO A 393 -14.26 14.36 9.55
CA PRO A 393 -13.39 14.53 8.42
C PRO A 393 -13.94 13.59 7.37
N SER A 394 -14.19 14.08 6.17
CA SER A 394 -14.40 13.22 5.04
C SER A 394 -13.09 12.48 4.80
N THR A 395 -12.89 11.37 5.51
CA THR A 395 -11.97 10.34 5.02
C THR A 395 -12.40 10.08 3.61
N PRO A 396 -11.51 10.16 2.62
CA PRO A 396 -11.85 9.67 1.30
C PRO A 396 -12.24 8.21 1.49
N VAL A 397 -13.53 7.94 1.51
CA VAL A 397 -14.08 6.59 1.46
C VAL A 397 -13.68 6.12 0.07
N ILE A 398 -12.59 5.36 0.00
CA ILE A 398 -12.30 4.55 -1.18
C ILE A 398 -13.40 3.51 -1.17
N PRO A 399 -14.39 3.56 -2.08
CA PRO A 399 -15.48 2.61 -2.08
C PRO A 399 -14.89 1.20 -2.17
N PRO A 400 -15.41 0.21 -1.44
CA PRO A 400 -14.99 -1.17 -1.62
C PRO A 400 -15.18 -1.52 -3.09
N ASP A 401 -14.10 -1.99 -3.72
CA ASP A 401 -14.16 -2.46 -5.10
C ASP A 401 -14.91 -3.80 -5.12
N THR A 402 -16.18 -3.75 -5.46
CA THR A 402 -17.05 -4.94 -5.57
C THR A 402 -16.85 -5.70 -6.88
N THR A 403 -15.98 -5.23 -7.77
CA THR A 403 -15.69 -5.96 -9.01
C THR A 403 -14.74 -7.13 -8.73
N LEU A 404 -15.31 -8.30 -8.53
CA LEU A 404 -14.60 -9.57 -8.53
C LEU A 404 -13.86 -9.73 -9.87
N ILE A 405 -12.56 -9.71 -9.83
CA ILE A 405 -11.75 -10.04 -11.00
C ILE A 405 -11.42 -11.51 -10.88
N SER A 406 -12.04 -12.29 -11.77
CA SER A 406 -11.55 -13.63 -12.05
C SER A 406 -10.17 -13.51 -12.71
N PRO A 407 -9.14 -14.20 -12.21
CA PRO A 407 -7.88 -14.29 -12.95
C PRO A 407 -8.16 -15.07 -14.24
N SER A 408 -8.23 -14.36 -15.35
CA SER A 408 -8.14 -15.00 -16.68
C SER A 408 -6.73 -15.56 -16.79
N GLY A 409 -6.64 -16.89 -16.97
CA GLY A 409 -5.41 -17.63 -17.19
C GLY A 409 -4.66 -17.21 -18.47
#